data_8ae993409707e9ee30d0f495d7cd5f46
#
_entry.id   8ae993409707e9ee30d0f495d7cd5f46
#
_cell.length_a   1.000
_cell.length_b   1.000
_cell.length_c   1.000
_cell.angle_alpha   90.00
_cell.angle_beta   90.00
_cell.angle_gamma   90.00
#
_symmetry.space_group_name_H-M   'P 1'
#
loop_
_entity.id
_entity.type
_entity.pdbx_description
1 polymer ?
#
loop_
_entity_poly.entity_id
_entity_poly.type
_entity_poly.pdbx_seq_one_letter_code
_entity_poly.pdbx_strand_id
1 'polypeptide(L)'
;ALAIEAGIIRNALICYGDTARTGSHAVYHRPRGDDAIMGWYSTAAGYAMIHQAYCQRYAARDEYFGAVAVAARDHGARNPKAQLRKPLTLDAYLAGPHVIAPMRRDDMCLLSDGGAAILLTGAGEAKRRGNARAVPILGVGQAQESWEVHLRPDLLSSRAAASAETAFRQAGIRRDEISFAQLYDCFTVTVLQTIEDYGLTPRGQAGAKALAEGLGVDGWLPFNTSGGLLSESGTPGLQLIIEAARQLRGEAHVQVKSPRYGLVSNQGGSMHTHATLILGAAG
;
A
#
# COMPACT_ATOMS: atom_id res chain seq x y z
N ALA A 1 6.94 8.47 15.89
CA ALA A 1 7.70 7.56 16.76
C ALA A 1 8.94 8.26 17.33
N LEU A 2 9.90 8.70 16.52
CA LEU A 2 11.18 9.26 16.98
C LEU A 2 11.03 10.40 18.01
N ALA A 3 10.13 11.34 17.80
CA ALA A 3 9.89 12.44 18.74
C ALA A 3 9.36 11.96 20.11
N ILE A 4 8.59 10.87 20.13
CA ILE A 4 8.11 10.25 21.36
C ILE A 4 9.26 9.52 22.07
N GLU A 5 10.06 8.76 21.34
CA GLU A 5 11.24 8.06 21.89
C GLU A 5 12.29 9.02 22.44
N ALA A 6 12.51 10.12 21.73
CA ALA A 6 13.41 11.19 22.18
C ALA A 6 12.84 12.03 23.35
N GLY A 7 11.63 11.76 23.82
CA GLY A 7 10.99 12.48 24.91
C GLY A 7 10.55 13.93 24.57
N ILE A 8 10.59 14.30 23.31
CA ILE A 8 10.19 15.65 22.84
C ILE A 8 8.70 15.84 23.02
N ILE A 9 7.90 14.81 22.72
CA ILE A 9 6.45 14.78 22.92
C ILE A 9 6.04 13.46 23.60
N ARG A 10 4.92 13.45 24.30
CA ARG A 10 4.39 12.22 24.93
C ARG A 10 3.44 11.47 24.04
N ASN A 11 2.61 12.19 23.29
CA ASN A 11 1.58 11.64 22.42
C ASN A 11 1.58 12.42 21.10
N ALA A 12 1.16 11.79 20.02
CA ALA A 12 0.93 12.41 18.73
C ALA A 12 -0.40 11.94 18.16
N LEU A 13 -1.26 12.86 17.77
CA LEU A 13 -2.44 12.58 16.98
C LEU A 13 -2.13 12.91 15.51
N ILE A 14 -2.24 11.91 14.65
CA ILE A 14 -2.06 12.04 13.21
C ILE A 14 -3.44 11.99 12.59
N CYS A 15 -3.84 13.05 11.88
CA CYS A 15 -5.13 13.13 11.20
C CYS A 15 -4.95 13.36 9.71
N TYR A 16 -5.85 12.80 8.95
CA TYR A 16 -6.04 13.07 7.54
C TYR A 16 -7.52 13.26 7.25
N GLY A 17 -7.87 14.19 6.38
CA GLY A 17 -9.21 14.37 5.87
C GLY A 17 -9.16 15.03 4.50
N ASP A 18 -9.94 14.51 3.55
CA ASP A 18 -10.05 15.06 2.20
C ASP A 18 -11.42 14.77 1.60
N THR A 19 -11.80 15.57 0.62
CA THR A 19 -13.02 15.44 -0.20
C THR A 19 -12.67 15.29 -1.68
N ALA A 20 -11.77 14.38 -1.98
CA ALA A 20 -11.24 14.18 -3.33
C ALA A 20 -12.31 13.74 -4.34
N ARG A 21 -13.38 13.08 -3.89
CA ARG A 21 -14.48 12.63 -4.75
C ARG A 21 -15.49 13.73 -5.05
N THR A 22 -15.92 14.49 -4.05
CA THR A 22 -16.94 15.54 -4.19
C THR A 22 -16.35 16.92 -4.41
N GLY A 23 -15.07 17.11 -4.11
CA GLY A 23 -14.32 18.34 -4.31
C GLY A 23 -13.67 18.44 -5.69
N SER A 24 -12.52 19.12 -5.74
CA SER A 24 -11.79 19.34 -6.99
C SER A 24 -10.75 18.25 -7.26
N HIS A 25 -10.82 17.63 -8.44
CA HIS A 25 -9.83 16.66 -8.93
C HIS A 25 -8.61 17.33 -9.60
N ALA A 26 -8.56 18.66 -9.67
CA ALA A 26 -7.54 19.39 -10.42
C ALA A 26 -6.11 19.06 -9.98
N VAL A 27 -5.89 18.67 -8.73
CA VAL A 27 -4.60 18.28 -8.21
C VAL A 27 -4.01 17.05 -8.91
N TYR A 28 -4.86 16.14 -9.39
CA TYR A 28 -4.44 14.91 -10.07
C TYR A 28 -4.22 15.08 -11.58
N HIS A 29 -4.65 16.21 -12.14
CA HIS A 29 -4.62 16.52 -13.57
C HIS A 29 -3.77 17.74 -13.89
N ARG A 30 -2.89 18.16 -12.98
CA ARG A 30 -1.99 19.28 -13.24
C ARG A 30 -0.88 18.88 -14.17
N PRO A 31 -0.64 19.65 -15.25
CA PRO A 31 0.65 19.61 -15.94
C PRO A 31 1.75 19.94 -14.95
N ARG A 32 2.87 19.22 -15.01
CA ARG A 32 4.00 19.46 -14.11
C ARG A 32 5.22 19.85 -14.93
N GLY A 33 5.68 21.08 -14.71
CA GLY A 33 6.90 21.58 -15.32
C GLY A 33 7.00 21.32 -16.82
N ASP A 34 8.18 20.94 -17.27
CA ASP A 34 8.48 20.64 -18.67
C ASP A 34 7.80 19.36 -19.18
N ASP A 35 7.33 18.50 -18.31
CA ASP A 35 6.61 17.28 -18.68
C ASP A 35 5.28 17.58 -19.40
N ALA A 36 4.69 18.75 -19.13
CA ALA A 36 3.47 19.20 -19.80
C ALA A 36 3.63 19.29 -21.33
N ILE A 37 4.79 19.71 -21.81
CA ILE A 37 5.12 19.81 -23.23
C ILE A 37 5.11 18.43 -23.89
N MET A 38 5.48 17.38 -23.11
CA MET A 38 5.51 15.98 -23.54
C MET A 38 4.16 15.27 -23.39
N GLY A 39 3.09 16.01 -23.05
CA GLY A 39 1.75 15.44 -22.89
C GLY A 39 1.48 14.77 -21.53
N TRP A 40 2.32 15.01 -20.53
CA TRP A 40 2.11 14.46 -19.20
C TRP A 40 1.17 15.34 -18.37
N TYR A 41 -0.10 14.99 -18.36
CA TYR A 41 -1.15 15.79 -17.70
C TYR A 41 -1.76 15.16 -16.45
N SER A 42 -1.33 13.94 -16.07
CA SER A 42 -1.92 13.27 -14.90
C SER A 42 -0.89 12.46 -14.11
N THR A 43 -1.15 12.27 -12.83
CA THR A 43 -0.37 11.37 -11.98
C THR A 43 -0.37 9.94 -12.55
N ALA A 44 -1.49 9.48 -13.11
CA ALA A 44 -1.62 8.14 -13.67
C ALA A 44 -0.69 7.91 -14.88
N ALA A 45 -0.31 8.97 -15.63
CA ALA A 45 0.64 8.84 -16.75
C ALA A 45 2.01 8.31 -16.27
N GLY A 46 2.53 8.80 -15.13
CA GLY A 46 3.78 8.30 -14.57
C GLY A 46 3.73 6.83 -14.17
N TYR A 47 2.62 6.41 -13.61
CA TYR A 47 2.42 5.00 -13.27
C TYR A 47 2.21 4.11 -14.49
N ALA A 48 1.60 4.63 -15.57
CA ALA A 48 1.52 3.92 -16.84
C ALA A 48 2.91 3.66 -17.44
N MET A 49 3.82 4.62 -17.36
CA MET A 49 5.22 4.44 -17.79
C MET A 49 5.92 3.36 -16.94
N ILE A 50 5.75 3.38 -15.62
CA ILE A 50 6.28 2.34 -14.72
C ILE A 50 5.70 0.98 -15.07
N HIS A 51 4.39 0.89 -15.29
CA HIS A 51 3.70 -0.34 -15.68
C HIS A 51 4.23 -0.88 -17.01
N GLN A 52 4.35 -0.02 -18.03
CA GLN A 52 4.90 -0.39 -19.32
C GLN A 52 6.35 -0.90 -19.23
N ALA A 53 7.19 -0.20 -18.44
CA ALA A 53 8.57 -0.63 -18.22
C ALA A 53 8.64 -1.98 -17.49
N TYR A 54 7.76 -2.23 -16.52
CA TYR A 54 7.66 -3.49 -15.81
C TYR A 54 7.26 -4.63 -16.76
N CYS A 55 6.25 -4.42 -17.62
CA CYS A 55 5.84 -5.40 -18.63
C CYS A 55 6.97 -5.73 -19.60
N GLN A 56 7.68 -4.71 -20.11
CA GLN A 56 8.78 -4.91 -21.03
C GLN A 56 9.98 -5.64 -20.41
N ARG A 57 10.32 -5.29 -19.17
CA ARG A 57 11.49 -5.87 -18.50
C ARG A 57 11.30 -7.32 -18.10
N TYR A 58 10.09 -7.67 -17.62
CA TYR A 58 9.80 -8.96 -16.99
C TYR A 58 8.84 -9.83 -17.79
N ALA A 59 8.45 -9.39 -19.01
CA ALA A 59 7.41 -10.05 -19.80
C ALA A 59 6.13 -10.30 -18.98
N ALA A 60 5.77 -9.31 -18.12
CA ALA A 60 4.64 -9.45 -17.23
C ALA A 60 3.33 -9.46 -18.03
N ARG A 61 2.44 -10.38 -17.65
CA ARG A 61 1.13 -10.55 -18.28
C ARG A 61 0.06 -9.78 -17.52
N ASP A 62 -1.01 -9.40 -18.19
CA ASP A 62 -2.13 -8.67 -17.60
C ASP A 62 -2.73 -9.40 -16.38
N GLU A 63 -2.74 -10.75 -16.40
CA GLU A 63 -3.25 -11.56 -15.30
C GLU A 63 -2.52 -11.34 -13.98
N TYR A 64 -1.25 -10.90 -14.03
CA TYR A 64 -0.47 -10.62 -12.83
C TYR A 64 -1.00 -9.40 -12.07
N PHE A 65 -1.37 -8.36 -12.80
CA PHE A 65 -2.00 -7.16 -12.26
C PHE A 65 -3.45 -7.45 -11.87
N GLY A 66 -4.13 -8.27 -12.67
CA GLY A 66 -5.47 -8.77 -12.37
C GLY A 66 -5.54 -9.52 -11.05
N ALA A 67 -4.54 -10.34 -10.72
CA ALA A 67 -4.48 -11.05 -9.44
C ALA A 67 -4.48 -10.08 -8.24
N VAL A 68 -3.79 -8.95 -8.34
CA VAL A 68 -3.80 -7.89 -7.32
C VAL A 68 -5.17 -7.24 -7.22
N ALA A 69 -5.76 -6.82 -8.36
CA ALA A 69 -7.06 -6.16 -8.39
C ALA A 69 -8.18 -7.07 -7.85
N VAL A 70 -8.18 -8.34 -8.25
CA VAL A 70 -9.17 -9.35 -7.81
C VAL A 70 -9.05 -9.60 -6.30
N ALA A 71 -7.84 -9.75 -5.77
CA ALA A 71 -7.64 -9.95 -4.33
C ALA A 71 -8.12 -8.75 -3.51
N ALA A 72 -7.76 -7.53 -3.90
CA ALA A 72 -8.25 -6.32 -3.25
C ALA A 72 -9.79 -6.21 -3.31
N ARG A 73 -10.38 -6.59 -4.45
CA ARG A 73 -11.84 -6.57 -4.62
C ARG A 73 -12.56 -7.65 -3.82
N ASP A 74 -11.98 -8.85 -3.67
CA ASP A 74 -12.54 -9.90 -2.82
C ASP A 74 -12.60 -9.44 -1.35
N HIS A 75 -11.52 -8.84 -0.86
CA HIS A 75 -11.50 -8.28 0.49
C HIS A 75 -12.49 -7.11 0.63
N GLY A 76 -12.55 -6.20 -0.33
CA GLY A 76 -13.52 -5.10 -0.36
C GLY A 76 -14.97 -5.60 -0.39
N ALA A 77 -15.28 -6.66 -1.11
CA ALA A 77 -16.62 -7.24 -1.17
C ALA A 77 -17.11 -7.74 0.19
N ARG A 78 -16.20 -8.21 1.03
CA ARG A 78 -16.47 -8.67 2.40
C ARG A 78 -16.40 -7.57 3.46
N ASN A 79 -15.93 -6.37 3.11
CA ASN A 79 -15.87 -5.22 4.00
C ASN A 79 -17.11 -4.32 3.82
N PRO A 80 -18.03 -4.21 4.81
CA PRO A 80 -19.24 -3.40 4.68
C PRO A 80 -18.96 -1.90 4.50
N LYS A 81 -17.74 -1.46 4.83
CA LYS A 81 -17.30 -0.06 4.71
C LYS A 81 -16.64 0.25 3.36
N ALA A 82 -16.36 -0.76 2.55
CA ALA A 82 -15.70 -0.56 1.27
C ALA A 82 -16.61 0.13 0.26
N GLN A 83 -16.01 1.00 -0.55
CA GLN A 83 -16.71 1.73 -1.62
C GLN A 83 -17.07 0.79 -2.79
N LEU A 84 -16.20 -0.18 -3.12
CA LEU A 84 -16.45 -1.19 -4.14
C LEU A 84 -16.63 -2.57 -3.49
N ARG A 85 -17.87 -3.06 -3.50
CA ARG A 85 -18.24 -4.35 -2.88
C ARG A 85 -18.73 -5.40 -3.89
N LYS A 86 -18.85 -5.04 -5.17
CA LYS A 86 -19.21 -6.03 -6.20
C LYS A 86 -17.97 -6.85 -6.52
N PRO A 87 -18.03 -8.19 -6.43
CA PRO A 87 -16.89 -9.05 -6.78
C PRO A 87 -16.36 -8.76 -8.19
N LEU A 88 -15.05 -8.97 -8.37
CA LEU A 88 -14.36 -8.86 -9.64
C LEU A 88 -13.72 -10.21 -9.95
N THR A 89 -14.03 -10.77 -11.13
CA THR A 89 -13.33 -11.97 -11.63
C THR A 89 -12.14 -11.56 -12.49
N LEU A 90 -11.18 -12.48 -12.66
CA LEU A 90 -10.03 -12.22 -13.53
C LEU A 90 -10.47 -11.99 -14.98
N ASP A 91 -11.44 -12.74 -15.48
CA ASP A 91 -11.99 -12.56 -16.83
C ASP A 91 -12.65 -11.19 -17.01
N ALA A 92 -13.39 -10.72 -15.98
CA ALA A 92 -14.00 -9.40 -16.00
C ALA A 92 -12.94 -8.28 -15.97
N TYR A 93 -11.84 -8.46 -15.21
CA TYR A 93 -10.70 -7.56 -15.24
C TYR A 93 -10.06 -7.51 -16.63
N LEU A 94 -9.76 -8.66 -17.22
CA LEU A 94 -9.13 -8.75 -18.55
C LEU A 94 -10.00 -8.18 -19.67
N ALA A 95 -11.32 -8.29 -19.56
CA ALA A 95 -12.28 -7.69 -20.49
C ALA A 95 -12.48 -6.18 -20.26
N GLY A 96 -11.98 -5.64 -19.15
CA GLY A 96 -12.13 -4.22 -18.80
C GLY A 96 -11.37 -3.29 -19.77
N PRO A 97 -11.87 -2.05 -19.98
CA PRO A 97 -11.24 -1.10 -20.89
C PRO A 97 -9.93 -0.55 -20.29
N HIS A 98 -8.96 -0.29 -21.15
CA HIS A 98 -7.80 0.54 -20.79
C HIS A 98 -8.25 2.00 -20.62
N VAL A 99 -7.79 2.63 -19.54
CA VAL A 99 -8.00 4.07 -19.29
C VAL A 99 -6.76 4.85 -19.71
N ILE A 100 -5.58 4.38 -19.31
CA ILE A 100 -4.28 4.87 -19.77
C ILE A 100 -3.45 3.62 -20.04
N ALA A 101 -3.32 3.24 -21.31
CA ALA A 101 -2.61 2.01 -21.67
C ALA A 101 -1.18 1.96 -21.06
N PRO A 102 -0.75 0.81 -20.51
CA PRO A 102 -1.43 -0.47 -20.50
C PRO A 102 -2.43 -0.68 -19.35
N MET A 103 -2.67 0.31 -18.48
CA MET A 103 -3.50 0.17 -17.30
C MET A 103 -5.00 0.19 -17.62
N ARG A 104 -5.71 -0.73 -17.00
CA ARG A 104 -7.17 -0.82 -16.99
C ARG A 104 -7.74 0.01 -15.85
N ARG A 105 -9.05 0.18 -15.83
CA ARG A 105 -9.73 0.91 -14.76
C ARG A 105 -9.48 0.29 -13.38
N ASP A 106 -9.53 -1.03 -13.29
CA ASP A 106 -9.36 -1.75 -12.02
C ASP A 106 -7.89 -1.84 -11.56
N ASP A 107 -6.95 -1.31 -12.35
CA ASP A 107 -5.56 -1.09 -11.91
C ASP A 107 -5.38 0.14 -11.06
N MET A 108 -6.38 1.03 -11.00
CA MET A 108 -6.26 2.36 -10.38
C MET A 108 -7.07 2.44 -9.10
N CYS A 109 -6.51 3.13 -8.09
CA CYS A 109 -7.22 3.42 -6.86
C CYS A 109 -8.44 4.31 -7.06
N LEU A 110 -9.29 4.30 -6.06
CA LEU A 110 -10.49 5.12 -6.00
C LEU A 110 -10.15 6.59 -5.70
N LEU A 111 -11.06 7.48 -6.07
CA LEU A 111 -11.19 8.80 -5.48
C LEU A 111 -12.28 8.72 -4.40
N SER A 112 -11.96 9.12 -3.19
CA SER A 112 -12.85 8.99 -2.04
C SER A 112 -12.84 10.24 -1.19
N ASP A 113 -13.99 10.55 -0.61
CA ASP A 113 -14.09 11.45 0.52
C ASP A 113 -13.89 10.63 1.78
N GLY A 114 -13.16 11.18 2.73
CA GLY A 114 -12.95 10.46 3.97
C GLY A 114 -11.89 11.06 4.87
N GLY A 115 -11.78 10.50 6.05
CA GLY A 115 -10.78 10.89 7.02
C GLY A 115 -10.37 9.73 7.91
N ALA A 116 -9.20 9.86 8.50
CA ALA A 116 -8.63 8.90 9.42
C ALA A 116 -7.82 9.60 10.51
N ALA A 117 -7.75 8.99 11.67
CA ALA A 117 -6.93 9.48 12.77
C ALA A 117 -6.24 8.33 13.49
N ILE A 118 -4.98 8.52 13.86
CA ILE A 118 -4.16 7.56 14.60
C ILE A 118 -3.54 8.27 15.79
N LEU A 119 -3.74 7.72 16.98
CA LEU A 119 -3.07 8.18 18.18
C LEU A 119 -1.82 7.33 18.45
N LEU A 120 -0.68 7.99 18.52
CA LEU A 120 0.59 7.38 18.94
C LEU A 120 0.90 7.80 20.39
N THR A 121 1.42 6.86 21.16
CA THR A 121 1.89 7.09 22.51
C THR A 121 3.14 6.27 22.81
N GLY A 122 3.93 6.67 23.79
CA GLY A 122 5.07 5.88 24.24
C GLY A 122 4.63 4.55 24.89
N ALA A 123 5.43 3.49 24.70
CA ALA A 123 5.12 2.16 25.22
C ALA A 123 4.89 2.17 26.74
N GLY A 124 5.71 2.92 27.50
CA GLY A 124 5.53 3.09 28.96
C GLY A 124 4.22 3.76 29.35
N GLU A 125 3.74 4.73 28.56
CA GLU A 125 2.45 5.38 28.77
C GLU A 125 1.30 4.45 28.46
N ALA A 126 1.36 3.72 27.36
CA ALA A 126 0.36 2.72 27.00
C ALA A 126 0.20 1.67 28.11
N LYS A 127 1.32 1.17 28.64
CA LYS A 127 1.35 0.21 29.74
C LYS A 127 0.74 0.78 31.04
N ARG A 128 1.10 2.00 31.42
CA ARG A 128 0.56 2.67 32.61
C ARG A 128 -0.96 2.86 32.54
N ARG A 129 -1.48 3.10 31.33
CA ARG A 129 -2.94 3.25 31.10
C ARG A 129 -3.66 1.93 30.97
N GLY A 130 -2.97 0.81 31.09
CA GLY A 130 -3.57 -0.52 30.94
C GLY A 130 -4.16 -0.75 29.54
N ASN A 131 -3.61 -0.10 28.50
CA ASN A 131 -4.13 -0.21 27.16
C ASN A 131 -3.66 -1.51 26.50
N ALA A 132 -4.37 -2.61 26.80
CA ALA A 132 -4.14 -3.93 26.20
C ALA A 132 -4.37 -3.97 24.67
N ARG A 133 -4.99 -2.93 24.11
CA ARG A 133 -5.24 -2.81 22.65
C ARG A 133 -4.16 -2.04 21.91
N ALA A 134 -3.13 -1.56 22.59
CA ALA A 134 -2.04 -0.87 21.94
C ALA A 134 -1.25 -1.82 21.02
N VAL A 135 -1.06 -1.41 19.77
CA VAL A 135 -0.30 -2.16 18.78
C VAL A 135 1.12 -1.60 18.74
N PRO A 136 2.16 -2.39 19.08
CA PRO A 136 3.52 -1.91 19.09
C PRO A 136 4.04 -1.68 17.67
N ILE A 137 4.73 -0.55 17.49
CA ILE A 137 5.54 -0.28 16.29
C ILE A 137 6.93 -0.85 16.57
N LEU A 138 7.31 -1.89 15.84
CA LEU A 138 8.57 -2.60 16.03
C LEU A 138 9.68 -2.05 15.15
N GLY A 139 9.32 -1.53 13.97
CA GLY A 139 10.28 -0.96 13.04
C GLY A 139 9.67 0.13 12.18
N VAL A 140 10.48 1.14 11.89
CA VAL A 140 10.15 2.27 11.03
C VAL A 140 11.27 2.47 10.04
N GLY A 141 10.93 2.56 8.77
CA GLY A 141 11.85 2.95 7.71
C GLY A 141 11.28 4.05 6.86
N GLN A 142 12.13 4.94 6.41
CA GLN A 142 11.79 5.98 5.46
C GLN A 142 12.94 6.19 4.50
N ALA A 143 12.62 6.36 3.23
CA ALA A 143 13.58 6.70 2.20
C ALA A 143 12.94 7.57 1.14
N GLN A 144 13.72 8.44 0.54
CA GLN A 144 13.27 9.38 -0.47
C GLN A 144 14.30 9.48 -1.60
N GLU A 145 13.80 9.73 -2.79
CA GLU A 145 14.57 9.98 -3.99
C GLU A 145 14.10 11.27 -4.67
N SER A 146 14.37 11.42 -5.96
CA SER A 146 13.84 12.53 -6.75
C SER A 146 12.31 12.53 -6.78
N TRP A 147 11.71 13.72 -6.78
CA TRP A 147 10.27 13.89 -6.90
C TRP A 147 9.74 13.60 -8.31
N GLU A 148 10.57 13.74 -9.33
CA GLU A 148 10.16 13.61 -10.72
C GLU A 148 10.49 12.22 -11.27
N VAL A 149 9.55 11.59 -11.98
CA VAL A 149 9.69 10.24 -12.53
C VAL A 149 10.87 10.13 -13.49
N HIS A 150 11.05 11.13 -14.34
CA HIS A 150 12.14 11.15 -15.32
C HIS A 150 13.54 11.30 -14.72
N LEU A 151 13.64 11.70 -13.44
CA LEU A 151 14.90 11.77 -12.71
C LEU A 151 15.20 10.48 -11.92
N ARG A 152 14.33 9.49 -11.97
CA ARG A 152 14.60 8.20 -11.31
C ARG A 152 15.63 7.42 -12.13
N PRO A 153 16.68 6.92 -11.49
CA PRO A 153 17.71 6.12 -12.17
C PRO A 153 17.18 4.77 -12.66
N ASP A 154 16.15 4.24 -11.97
CA ASP A 154 15.48 2.99 -12.34
C ASP A 154 13.98 3.09 -12.02
N LEU A 155 13.14 2.95 -13.05
CA LEU A 155 11.68 2.94 -12.90
C LEU A 155 11.16 1.66 -12.24
N LEU A 156 11.94 0.59 -12.23
CA LEU A 156 11.55 -0.73 -11.72
C LEU A 156 12.03 -0.99 -10.28
N SER A 157 12.66 0.00 -9.67
CA SER A 157 13.01 -0.03 -8.26
C SER A 157 12.59 1.28 -7.60
N SER A 158 12.08 1.19 -6.38
CA SER A 158 11.72 2.35 -5.59
C SER A 158 12.58 2.43 -4.33
N ARG A 159 12.42 3.50 -3.58
CA ARG A 159 13.08 3.62 -2.27
C ARG A 159 12.46 2.69 -1.20
N ALA A 160 11.49 1.86 -1.59
CA ALA A 160 10.90 0.84 -0.74
C ALA A 160 11.97 -0.13 -0.18
N ALA A 161 12.93 -0.54 -1.00
CA ALA A 161 14.01 -1.43 -0.57
C ALA A 161 14.80 -0.86 0.62
N ALA A 162 15.24 0.41 0.54
CA ALA A 162 15.99 1.08 1.60
C ALA A 162 15.14 1.32 2.86
N SER A 163 13.87 1.68 2.65
CA SER A 163 12.89 1.85 3.73
C SER A 163 12.66 0.53 4.47
N ALA A 164 12.43 -0.56 3.72
CA ALA A 164 12.23 -1.90 4.28
C ALA A 164 13.45 -2.38 5.07
N GLU A 165 14.64 -2.24 4.52
CA GLU A 165 15.88 -2.67 5.18
C GLU A 165 16.02 -2.04 6.58
N THR A 166 15.72 -0.75 6.69
CA THR A 166 15.74 -0.04 7.97
C THR A 166 14.67 -0.56 8.93
N ALA A 167 13.43 -0.73 8.45
CA ALA A 167 12.31 -1.17 9.29
C ALA A 167 12.52 -2.61 9.79
N PHE A 168 12.92 -3.55 8.93
CA PHE A 168 13.16 -4.94 9.30
C PHE A 168 14.33 -5.08 10.29
N ARG A 169 15.43 -4.33 10.07
CA ARG A 169 16.56 -4.32 10.99
C ARG A 169 16.17 -3.81 12.39
N GLN A 170 15.37 -2.75 12.48
CA GLN A 170 14.86 -2.26 13.76
C GLN A 170 13.91 -3.25 14.44
N ALA A 171 13.03 -3.89 13.68
CA ALA A 171 12.09 -4.86 14.20
C ALA A 171 12.77 -6.17 14.65
N GLY A 172 13.96 -6.47 14.13
CA GLY A 172 14.68 -7.71 14.44
C GLY A 172 13.98 -8.97 13.92
N ILE A 173 13.21 -8.86 12.84
CA ILE A 173 12.49 -9.99 12.23
C ILE A 173 12.92 -10.21 10.77
N ARG A 174 12.70 -11.44 10.30
CA ARG A 174 12.92 -11.79 8.90
C ARG A 174 11.67 -11.50 8.06
N ARG A 175 11.84 -11.45 6.74
CA ARG A 175 10.76 -11.18 5.78
C ARG A 175 9.70 -12.28 5.75
N ASP A 176 10.12 -13.52 5.96
CA ASP A 176 9.24 -14.71 5.99
C ASP A 176 8.41 -14.83 7.28
N GLU A 177 8.64 -13.97 8.27
CA GLU A 177 7.85 -13.92 9.50
C GLU A 177 6.63 -12.98 9.39
N ILE A 178 6.50 -12.22 8.28
CA ILE A 178 5.35 -11.35 8.05
C ILE A 178 4.08 -12.17 7.85
N SER A 179 3.06 -11.87 8.64
CA SER A 179 1.77 -12.55 8.59
C SER A 179 0.82 -11.96 7.54
N PHE A 180 0.96 -10.67 7.25
CA PHE A 180 0.17 -9.94 6.25
C PHE A 180 0.85 -8.63 5.87
N ALA A 181 0.47 -8.09 4.72
CA ALA A 181 0.97 -6.81 4.22
C ALA A 181 -0.16 -5.85 3.82
N GLN A 182 -0.12 -4.63 4.34
CA GLN A 182 -0.97 -3.52 3.90
C GLN A 182 -0.10 -2.60 3.05
N LEU A 183 -0.18 -2.77 1.74
CA LEU A 183 0.67 -2.06 0.78
C LEU A 183 -0.10 -0.91 0.13
N TYR A 184 0.59 0.19 -0.17
CA TYR A 184 -0.03 1.34 -0.83
C TYR A 184 -0.34 1.00 -2.29
N ASP A 185 -1.57 0.60 -2.53
CA ASP A 185 -2.09 0.10 -3.80
C ASP A 185 -2.80 1.19 -4.62
N CYS A 186 -2.13 2.32 -4.83
CA CYS A 186 -2.67 3.33 -5.73
C CYS A 186 -2.77 2.83 -7.18
N PHE A 187 -1.93 1.87 -7.56
CA PHE A 187 -1.97 1.12 -8.81
C PHE A 187 -1.51 -0.32 -8.58
N THR A 188 -1.99 -1.26 -9.38
CA THR A 188 -1.63 -2.67 -9.23
C THR A 188 -0.14 -2.93 -9.41
N VAL A 189 0.51 -2.23 -10.34
CA VAL A 189 1.97 -2.34 -10.56
C VAL A 189 2.78 -1.93 -9.33
N THR A 190 2.31 -0.96 -8.55
CA THR A 190 3.03 -0.51 -7.35
C THR A 190 3.06 -1.60 -6.27
N VAL A 191 2.04 -2.42 -6.21
CA VAL A 191 1.97 -3.57 -5.29
C VAL A 191 3.03 -4.60 -5.65
N LEU A 192 3.07 -5.02 -6.92
CA LEU A 192 4.06 -6.00 -7.40
C LEU A 192 5.49 -5.49 -7.18
N GLN A 193 5.75 -4.25 -7.58
CA GLN A 193 7.07 -3.64 -7.40
C GLN A 193 7.46 -3.51 -5.92
N THR A 194 6.53 -3.13 -5.05
CA THR A 194 6.81 -3.01 -3.60
C THR A 194 7.09 -4.38 -2.96
N ILE A 195 6.36 -5.42 -3.34
CA ILE A 195 6.63 -6.81 -2.90
C ILE A 195 8.07 -7.22 -3.26
N GLU A 196 8.51 -6.91 -4.47
CA GLU A 196 9.85 -7.23 -4.96
C GLU A 196 10.93 -6.36 -4.32
N ASP A 197 10.70 -5.07 -4.19
CA ASP A 197 11.61 -4.15 -3.50
C ASP A 197 11.80 -4.52 -2.02
N TYR A 198 10.76 -5.06 -1.39
CA TYR A 198 10.85 -5.56 -0.01
C TYR A 198 11.57 -6.90 0.11
N GLY A 199 11.89 -7.54 -1.03
CA GLY A 199 12.55 -8.83 -1.06
C GLY A 199 11.66 -9.98 -0.57
N LEU A 200 10.34 -9.82 -0.69
CA LEU A 200 9.37 -10.88 -0.43
C LEU A 200 9.31 -11.89 -1.58
N THR A 201 9.71 -11.47 -2.77
CA THR A 201 9.99 -12.30 -3.95
C THR A 201 11.19 -11.76 -4.71
N PRO A 202 11.84 -12.58 -5.55
CA PRO A 202 12.76 -12.07 -6.57
C PRO A 202 12.07 -11.10 -7.53
N ARG A 203 12.84 -10.20 -8.15
CA ARG A 203 12.31 -9.23 -9.12
C ARG A 203 11.68 -9.91 -10.33
N GLY A 204 10.55 -9.37 -10.78
CA GLY A 204 9.75 -9.89 -11.88
C GLY A 204 8.91 -11.13 -11.55
N GLN A 205 8.92 -11.61 -10.31
CA GLN A 205 8.22 -12.83 -9.91
C GLN A 205 6.97 -12.60 -9.04
N ALA A 206 6.77 -11.41 -8.53
CA ALA A 206 5.65 -11.13 -7.62
C ALA A 206 4.29 -11.41 -8.29
N GLY A 207 4.13 -11.02 -9.55
CA GLY A 207 2.87 -11.22 -10.29
C GLY A 207 2.55 -12.69 -10.55
N ALA A 208 3.54 -13.47 -10.99
CA ALA A 208 3.35 -14.90 -11.20
C ALA A 208 3.00 -15.62 -9.90
N LYS A 209 3.68 -15.27 -8.81
CA LYS A 209 3.41 -15.84 -7.49
C LYS A 209 2.04 -15.42 -6.95
N ALA A 210 1.65 -14.16 -7.12
CA ALA A 210 0.34 -13.66 -6.73
C ALA A 210 -0.79 -14.40 -7.46
N LEU A 211 -0.60 -14.69 -8.76
CA LEU A 211 -1.57 -15.44 -9.55
C LEU A 211 -1.65 -16.91 -9.13
N ALA A 212 -0.52 -17.54 -8.86
CA ALA A 212 -0.44 -18.98 -8.56
C ALA A 212 -0.85 -19.33 -7.11
N GLU A 213 -0.42 -18.53 -6.14
CA GLU A 213 -0.54 -18.84 -4.71
C GLU A 213 -1.51 -17.89 -3.97
N GLY A 214 -2.00 -16.85 -4.65
CA GLY A 214 -3.00 -15.90 -4.14
C GLY A 214 -2.48 -14.86 -3.16
N LEU A 215 -3.21 -13.75 -3.08
CA LEU A 215 -3.02 -12.64 -2.14
C LEU A 215 -4.17 -12.53 -1.13
N GLY A 216 -5.05 -13.52 -1.08
CA GLY A 216 -6.14 -13.63 -0.11
C GLY A 216 -5.64 -13.99 1.28
N VAL A 217 -6.54 -14.00 2.27
CA VAL A 217 -6.19 -14.32 3.68
C VAL A 217 -5.62 -15.71 3.89
N ASP A 218 -5.93 -16.64 3.00
CA ASP A 218 -5.40 -18.00 2.99
C ASP A 218 -4.31 -18.20 1.92
N GLY A 219 -3.91 -17.12 1.23
CA GLY A 219 -2.89 -17.15 0.19
C GLY A 219 -1.49 -16.98 0.75
N TRP A 220 -0.54 -16.93 -0.17
CA TRP A 220 0.89 -16.75 0.14
C TRP A 220 1.19 -15.47 0.94
N LEU A 221 0.56 -14.36 0.58
CA LEU A 221 0.71 -13.07 1.26
C LEU A 221 -0.67 -12.42 1.41
N PRO A 222 -1.31 -12.53 2.57
CA PRO A 222 -2.53 -11.78 2.86
C PRO A 222 -2.29 -10.28 2.64
N PHE A 223 -2.97 -9.71 1.64
CA PHE A 223 -2.72 -8.36 1.14
C PHE A 223 -3.96 -7.49 1.27
N ASN A 224 -3.82 -6.27 1.80
CA ASN A 224 -4.87 -5.25 1.85
C ASN A 224 -6.25 -5.80 2.22
N THR A 225 -6.33 -6.40 3.39
CA THR A 225 -7.45 -7.21 3.88
C THR A 225 -8.77 -6.45 4.06
N SER A 226 -8.75 -5.12 3.99
CA SER A 226 -9.95 -4.28 3.94
C SER A 226 -10.43 -3.96 2.52
N GLY A 227 -9.60 -4.25 1.51
CA GLY A 227 -9.78 -3.87 0.12
C GLY A 227 -8.85 -2.76 -0.37
N GLY A 228 -8.06 -2.15 0.52
CA GLY A 228 -7.04 -1.15 0.20
C GLY A 228 -7.57 0.09 -0.50
N LEU A 229 -6.69 0.76 -1.24
CA LEU A 229 -7.07 1.92 -2.05
C LEU A 229 -7.84 1.51 -3.31
N LEU A 230 -7.64 0.27 -3.77
CA LEU A 230 -8.31 -0.24 -4.97
C LEU A 230 -9.79 -0.55 -4.75
N SER A 231 -10.23 -0.80 -3.50
CA SER A 231 -11.61 -1.21 -3.25
C SER A 231 -12.26 -0.62 -2.01
N GLU A 232 -11.53 -0.41 -0.90
CA GLU A 232 -12.11 0.19 0.31
C GLU A 232 -12.27 1.70 0.15
N SER A 233 -11.17 2.44 -0.01
CA SER A 233 -11.19 3.90 -0.05
C SER A 233 -9.88 4.43 -0.62
N GLY A 234 -9.96 5.36 -1.57
CA GLY A 234 -8.79 6.06 -2.12
C GLY A 234 -8.24 7.17 -1.22
N THR A 235 -8.50 7.13 0.09
CA THR A 235 -7.89 8.06 1.05
C THR A 235 -6.44 7.66 1.30
N PRO A 236 -5.46 8.60 1.24
CA PRO A 236 -4.04 8.24 1.28
C PRO A 236 -3.58 7.62 2.60
N GLY A 237 -3.37 6.31 2.59
CA GLY A 237 -2.44 5.59 3.45
C GLY A 237 -2.79 5.34 4.92
N LEU A 238 -3.47 6.21 5.64
CA LEU A 238 -3.75 6.00 7.07
C LEU A 238 -4.69 4.81 7.33
N GLN A 239 -5.62 4.53 6.42
CA GLN A 239 -6.50 3.36 6.53
C GLN A 239 -5.73 2.03 6.50
N LEU A 240 -4.59 1.97 5.78
CA LEU A 240 -3.74 0.78 5.76
C LEU A 240 -3.12 0.50 7.14
N ILE A 241 -2.70 1.54 7.85
CA ILE A 241 -2.20 1.42 9.23
C ILE A 241 -3.32 1.02 10.17
N ILE A 242 -4.51 1.59 10.00
CA ILE A 242 -5.70 1.26 10.81
C ILE A 242 -6.10 -0.20 10.60
N GLU A 243 -6.12 -0.66 9.34
CA GLU A 243 -6.43 -2.05 9.03
C GLU A 243 -5.37 -3.00 9.61
N ALA A 244 -4.08 -2.67 9.50
CA ALA A 244 -3.03 -3.45 10.13
C ALA A 244 -3.21 -3.56 11.66
N ALA A 245 -3.61 -2.46 12.31
CA ALA A 245 -3.90 -2.48 13.72
C ALA A 245 -5.14 -3.34 14.06
N ARG A 246 -6.17 -3.32 13.22
CA ARG A 246 -7.37 -4.18 13.38
C ARG A 246 -7.01 -5.66 13.24
N GLN A 247 -6.18 -6.00 12.24
CA GLN A 247 -5.69 -7.37 12.06
C GLN A 247 -5.00 -7.90 13.32
N LEU A 248 -4.07 -7.12 13.89
CA LEU A 248 -3.30 -7.50 15.07
C LEU A 248 -4.15 -7.52 16.36
N ARG A 249 -5.33 -6.90 16.35
CA ARG A 249 -6.31 -6.91 17.44
C ARG A 249 -7.38 -7.97 17.28
N GLY A 250 -7.44 -8.67 16.14
CA GLY A 250 -8.54 -9.59 15.83
C GLY A 250 -9.88 -8.90 15.53
N GLU A 251 -9.86 -7.67 15.02
CA GLU A 251 -11.03 -6.80 14.81
C GLU A 251 -11.31 -6.51 13.31
N ALA A 252 -10.56 -7.14 12.42
CA ALA A 252 -10.72 -6.92 10.97
C ALA A 252 -11.97 -7.65 10.43
N HIS A 253 -12.60 -7.08 9.39
CA HIS A 253 -13.73 -7.73 8.72
C HIS A 253 -13.31 -9.01 7.97
N VAL A 254 -12.12 -9.00 7.40
CA VAL A 254 -11.50 -10.14 6.74
C VAL A 254 -10.23 -10.46 7.51
N GLN A 255 -10.33 -11.37 8.47
CA GLN A 255 -9.30 -11.61 9.49
C GLN A 255 -8.29 -12.67 9.05
N VAL A 256 -7.01 -12.35 9.13
CA VAL A 256 -5.89 -13.29 9.02
C VAL A 256 -5.80 -14.12 10.28
N LYS A 257 -5.56 -15.42 10.16
CA LYS A 257 -5.46 -16.33 11.30
C LYS A 257 -4.18 -16.07 12.11
N SER A 258 -4.35 -15.74 13.38
CA SER A 258 -3.27 -15.57 14.37
C SER A 258 -2.08 -14.72 13.88
N PRO A 259 -2.29 -13.47 13.40
CA PRO A 259 -1.22 -12.66 12.86
C PRO A 259 -0.27 -12.21 13.96
N ARG A 260 1.06 -12.35 13.72
CA ARG A 260 2.10 -11.88 14.65
C ARG A 260 2.70 -10.55 14.23
N TYR A 261 3.02 -10.42 12.96
CA TYR A 261 3.67 -9.24 12.40
C TYR A 261 2.93 -8.74 11.17
N GLY A 262 2.60 -7.46 11.16
CA GLY A 262 2.01 -6.76 10.04
C GLY A 262 3.02 -5.82 9.39
N LEU A 263 3.12 -5.88 8.08
CA LEU A 263 3.89 -4.98 7.27
C LEU A 263 2.96 -3.91 6.70
N VAL A 264 3.31 -2.63 6.84
CA VAL A 264 2.58 -1.52 6.22
C VAL A 264 3.52 -0.70 5.39
N SER A 265 3.13 -0.41 4.15
CA SER A 265 3.86 0.48 3.27
C SER A 265 3.02 1.68 2.86
N ASN A 266 3.67 2.82 2.76
CA ASN A 266 3.12 4.03 2.19
C ASN A 266 4.12 4.66 1.24
N GLN A 267 3.62 5.31 0.21
CA GLN A 267 4.45 6.00 -0.77
C GLN A 267 3.83 7.33 -1.19
N GLY A 268 4.66 8.22 -1.72
CA GLY A 268 4.28 9.51 -2.27
C GLY A 268 4.97 9.81 -3.59
N GLY A 269 4.38 10.74 -4.36
CA GLY A 269 4.81 10.96 -5.73
C GLY A 269 4.62 9.69 -6.57
N SER A 270 5.34 9.53 -7.65
CA SER A 270 5.33 8.27 -8.40
C SER A 270 6.37 7.29 -7.83
N MET A 271 6.17 6.83 -6.58
CA MET A 271 7.07 5.97 -5.80
C MET A 271 8.42 6.63 -5.41
N HIS A 272 8.46 7.96 -5.27
CA HIS A 272 9.69 8.69 -4.93
C HIS A 272 10.03 8.67 -3.46
N THR A 273 9.00 8.79 -2.61
CA THR A 273 9.12 8.63 -1.17
C THR A 273 8.52 7.31 -0.75
N HIS A 274 9.12 6.67 0.22
CA HIS A 274 8.60 5.43 0.76
C HIS A 274 8.74 5.39 2.28
N ALA A 275 7.69 4.93 2.94
CA ALA A 275 7.68 4.70 4.38
C ALA A 275 7.22 3.27 4.66
N THR A 276 7.91 2.61 5.56
CA THR A 276 7.63 1.23 5.98
C THR A 276 7.42 1.19 7.49
N LEU A 277 6.34 0.53 7.93
CA LEU A 277 6.12 0.19 9.32
C LEU A 277 6.06 -1.32 9.50
N ILE A 278 6.64 -1.81 10.58
CA ILE A 278 6.43 -3.17 11.07
C ILE A 278 5.73 -3.06 12.42
N LEU A 279 4.56 -3.67 12.47
CA LEU A 279 3.69 -3.71 13.65
C LEU A 279 3.69 -5.13 14.23
N GLY A 280 3.65 -5.23 15.56
CA GLY A 280 3.54 -6.50 16.26
C GLY A 280 2.17 -6.72 16.88
N ALA A 281 1.81 -7.98 17.13
CA ALA A 281 0.64 -8.29 17.94
C ALA A 281 0.80 -7.66 19.34
N ALA A 282 -0.30 -7.21 19.94
CA ALA A 282 -0.34 -6.84 21.34
C ALA A 282 0.03 -8.07 22.18
N GLY A 283 0.94 -7.89 23.12
CA GLY A 283 1.37 -8.96 24.03
C GLY A 283 0.34 -9.26 25.10
#